data_f2b8aafd360c082be179a36977b7fc00
#
_entry.id   f2b8aafd360c082be179a36977b7fc00
#
_cell.length_a   1.000
_cell.length_b   1.000
_cell.length_c   1.000
_cell.angle_alpha   90.00
_cell.angle_beta   90.00
_cell.angle_gamma   90.00
#
_symmetry.space_group_name_H-M   'P 1'
#
loop_
_entity.id
_entity.type
_entity.pdbx_description
1 polymer ?
#
loop_
_entity_poly.entity_id
_entity_poly.type
_entity_poly.pdbx_seq_one_letter_code
_entity_poly.pdbx_strand_id
1 'polypeptide(L)'
;SLKTSIKTITYLSDTGCLEIQGASLLTESLFRTLAQEVLGTTKVTYGEHVFDFGKPFEKLTMREAIKKYRPETDMADLDNFDAAKALAESIGITVEKSWGLGRIVTEIFDEVAEAHLIQPTFITEYPAEVSPLARRNDVNPEITDRFEFFIGGREIGNGFSELNDAEDQAERFQEQVNAKAAGDDEAMFYDEDYVTALEYGLPPTAGLGIGIDRMIMLFTNSHTIRDVILFPAMRPQK
;
A
#
# COMPACT_ATOMS: atom_id res chain seq x y z
N SER A 1 -6.53 10.86 15.70
CA SER A 1 -6.33 10.31 14.35
C SER A 1 -6.63 11.41 13.35
N LEU A 2 -5.59 11.95 12.74
CA LEU A 2 -5.71 12.90 11.64
C LEU A 2 -6.11 12.08 10.39
N LYS A 3 -7.38 12.13 10.03
CA LYS A 3 -7.84 11.69 8.71
C LYS A 3 -7.31 12.71 7.69
N THR A 4 -6.18 12.43 7.09
CA THR A 4 -5.74 13.12 5.88
C THR A 4 -6.80 12.87 4.80
N SER A 5 -7.31 13.92 4.16
CA SER A 5 -8.33 13.74 3.11
C SER A 5 -7.70 13.04 1.91
N ILE A 6 -8.02 11.77 1.74
CA ILE A 6 -7.66 10.99 0.57
C ILE A 6 -8.61 11.42 -0.55
N LYS A 7 -8.08 12.03 -1.62
CA LYS A 7 -8.85 12.17 -2.86
C LYS A 7 -8.74 10.86 -3.62
N THR A 8 -9.84 10.13 -3.68
CA THR A 8 -9.96 8.94 -4.53
C THR A 8 -10.22 9.39 -5.97
N ILE A 9 -9.40 8.95 -6.90
CA ILE A 9 -9.60 9.12 -8.34
C ILE A 9 -10.00 7.73 -8.86
N THR A 10 -11.23 7.62 -9.34
CA THR A 10 -11.74 6.37 -9.89
C THR A 10 -11.57 6.36 -11.40
N TYR A 11 -10.94 5.33 -11.93
CA TYR A 11 -10.80 5.08 -13.36
C TYR A 11 -11.61 3.85 -13.74
N LEU A 12 -12.44 3.96 -14.78
CA LEU A 12 -13.19 2.85 -15.36
C LEU A 12 -12.41 2.29 -16.55
N SER A 13 -12.15 0.99 -16.56
CA SER A 13 -11.57 0.28 -17.70
C SER A 13 -12.30 -1.06 -17.95
N ASP A 14 -12.33 -1.46 -19.22
CA ASP A 14 -13.07 -2.66 -19.67
C ASP A 14 -12.31 -4.00 -19.45
N THR A 15 -11.12 -4.00 -18.85
CA THR A 15 -10.30 -5.21 -18.69
C THR A 15 -9.55 -5.26 -17.35
N GLY A 16 -9.96 -6.15 -16.46
CA GLY A 16 -9.58 -6.22 -15.04
C GLY A 16 -8.08 -6.10 -14.68
N CYS A 17 -7.15 -6.66 -15.45
CA CYS A 17 -5.71 -6.54 -15.16
C CYS A 17 -5.11 -5.19 -15.59
N LEU A 18 -5.79 -4.43 -16.46
CA LEU A 18 -5.29 -3.14 -16.96
C LEU A 18 -5.60 -1.98 -16.00
N GLU A 19 -6.53 -2.15 -15.07
CA GLU A 19 -7.00 -1.10 -14.16
C GLU A 19 -5.91 -0.65 -13.21
N ILE A 20 -5.32 -1.59 -12.49
CA ILE A 20 -4.26 -1.30 -11.52
C ILE A 20 -2.97 -0.82 -12.20
N GLN A 21 -2.68 -1.32 -13.40
CA GLN A 21 -1.57 -0.82 -14.21
C GLN A 21 -1.82 0.62 -14.66
N GLY A 22 -3.05 0.95 -15.05
CA GLY A 22 -3.45 2.33 -15.36
C GLY A 22 -3.28 3.26 -14.17
N ALA A 23 -3.66 2.84 -12.96
CA ALA A 23 -3.50 3.61 -11.74
C ALA A 23 -2.02 3.86 -11.39
N SER A 24 -1.14 2.87 -11.57
CA SER A 24 0.31 3.03 -11.34
C SER A 24 0.95 3.99 -12.36
N LEU A 25 0.57 3.90 -13.64
CA LEU A 25 1.03 4.82 -14.69
C LEU A 25 0.55 6.25 -14.44
N LEU A 26 -0.70 6.41 -13.99
CA LEU A 26 -1.24 7.72 -13.62
C LEU A 26 -0.46 8.33 -12.45
N THR A 27 -0.14 7.54 -11.42
CA THR A 27 0.66 7.97 -10.27
C THR A 27 2.04 8.46 -10.73
N GLU A 28 2.73 7.68 -11.56
CA GLU A 28 4.03 8.06 -12.10
C GLU A 28 3.94 9.37 -12.92
N SER A 29 2.92 9.48 -13.79
CA SER A 29 2.68 10.68 -14.60
C SER A 29 2.38 11.90 -13.73
N LEU A 30 1.57 11.73 -12.66
CA LEU A 30 1.21 12.80 -11.73
C LEU A 30 2.46 13.38 -11.06
N PHE A 31 3.30 12.53 -10.46
CA PHE A 31 4.52 12.99 -9.77
C PHE A 31 5.51 13.66 -10.73
N ARG A 32 5.69 13.10 -11.92
CA ARG A 32 6.54 13.69 -12.96
C ARG A 32 6.03 15.07 -13.40
N THR A 33 4.73 15.18 -13.70
CA THR A 33 4.11 16.43 -14.16
C THR A 33 4.17 17.49 -13.07
N LEU A 34 3.80 17.15 -11.82
CA LEU A 34 3.87 18.12 -10.72
C LEU A 34 5.29 18.59 -10.45
N ALA A 35 6.28 17.70 -10.46
CA ALA A 35 7.68 18.10 -10.29
C ALA A 35 8.11 19.09 -11.40
N GLN A 36 7.77 18.81 -12.64
CA GLN A 36 8.11 19.67 -13.76
C GLN A 36 7.36 21.01 -13.73
N GLU A 37 6.07 21.02 -13.44
CA GLU A 37 5.24 22.23 -13.46
C GLU A 37 5.49 23.14 -12.26
N VAL A 38 5.67 22.54 -11.05
CA VAL A 38 5.81 23.31 -9.81
C VAL A 38 7.26 23.70 -9.53
N LEU A 39 8.22 22.79 -9.79
CA LEU A 39 9.63 23.00 -9.46
C LEU A 39 10.50 23.30 -10.68
N GLY A 40 9.97 23.15 -11.90
CA GLY A 40 10.73 23.31 -13.15
C GLY A 40 11.75 22.20 -13.41
N THR A 41 11.71 21.11 -12.65
CA THR A 41 12.64 19.98 -12.76
C THR A 41 11.99 18.70 -12.29
N THR A 42 12.39 17.57 -12.89
CA THR A 42 11.95 16.23 -12.42
C THR A 42 12.82 15.69 -11.27
N LYS A 43 13.90 16.39 -10.90
CA LYS A 43 14.76 16.00 -9.78
C LYS A 43 14.36 16.77 -8.54
N VAL A 44 13.89 16.03 -7.54
CA VAL A 44 13.39 16.56 -6.26
C VAL A 44 14.36 16.18 -5.16
N THR A 45 14.84 17.16 -4.41
CA THR A 45 15.72 16.95 -3.25
C THR A 45 14.87 16.87 -1.98
N TYR A 46 15.09 15.83 -1.18
CA TYR A 46 14.49 15.67 0.13
C TYR A 46 15.54 15.16 1.13
N GLY A 47 15.95 16.00 2.05
CA GLY A 47 17.08 15.71 2.93
C GLY A 47 18.37 15.45 2.14
N GLU A 48 18.96 14.29 2.37
CA GLU A 48 20.17 13.85 1.68
C GLU A 48 19.90 13.11 0.36
N HIS A 49 18.63 12.87 0.03
CA HIS A 49 18.24 12.11 -1.14
C HIS A 49 17.82 13.00 -2.30
N VAL A 50 18.08 12.53 -3.51
CA VAL A 50 17.56 13.11 -4.76
C VAL A 50 16.71 12.06 -5.46
N PHE A 51 15.44 12.39 -5.67
CA PHE A 51 14.50 11.56 -6.41
C PHE A 51 14.41 12.05 -7.85
N ASP A 52 14.51 11.16 -8.83
CA ASP A 52 14.43 11.50 -10.25
C ASP A 52 13.12 10.97 -10.86
N PHE A 53 12.07 11.77 -10.81
CA PHE A 53 10.76 11.45 -11.39
C PHE A 53 10.77 11.45 -12.94
N GLY A 54 11.86 11.87 -13.57
CA GLY A 54 12.05 11.77 -15.03
C GLY A 54 12.35 10.35 -15.51
N LYS A 55 12.78 9.46 -14.58
CA LYS A 55 13.03 8.04 -14.88
C LYS A 55 11.78 7.20 -14.66
N PRO A 56 11.66 6.02 -15.29
CA PRO A 56 10.66 5.03 -14.91
C PRO A 56 10.81 4.66 -13.45
N PHE A 57 9.68 4.54 -12.75
CA PHE A 57 9.69 4.09 -11.35
C PHE A 57 9.95 2.59 -11.28
N GLU A 58 10.66 2.15 -10.26
CA GLU A 58 10.89 0.74 -10.03
C GLU A 58 9.58 0.03 -9.69
N LYS A 59 9.43 -1.21 -10.17
CA LYS A 59 8.31 -2.08 -9.82
C LYS A 59 8.86 -3.40 -9.31
N LEU A 60 8.47 -3.78 -8.12
CA LEU A 60 8.85 -5.04 -7.47
C LEU A 60 7.59 -5.68 -6.90
N THR A 61 7.53 -6.99 -6.91
CA THR A 61 6.62 -7.69 -6.02
C THR A 61 7.12 -7.59 -4.58
N MET A 62 6.25 -7.76 -3.60
CA MET A 62 6.64 -7.78 -2.18
C MET A 62 7.77 -8.78 -1.93
N ARG A 63 7.69 -9.96 -2.53
CA ARG A 63 8.69 -11.02 -2.42
C ARG A 63 10.03 -10.66 -3.06
N GLU A 64 10.00 -10.03 -4.25
CA GLU A 64 11.21 -9.53 -4.90
C GLU A 64 11.89 -8.44 -4.07
N ALA A 65 11.12 -7.58 -3.41
CA ALA A 65 11.65 -6.58 -2.50
C ALA A 65 12.33 -7.24 -1.28
N ILE A 66 11.70 -8.23 -0.64
CA ILE A 66 12.33 -9.01 0.43
C ILE A 66 13.65 -9.61 -0.06
N LYS A 67 13.65 -10.29 -1.20
CA LYS A 67 14.86 -10.92 -1.77
C LYS A 67 15.94 -9.91 -2.11
N LYS A 68 15.58 -8.74 -2.60
CA LYS A 68 16.51 -7.67 -2.97
C LYS A 68 17.27 -7.14 -1.75
N TYR A 69 16.57 -6.93 -0.63
CA TYR A 69 17.15 -6.32 0.58
C TYR A 69 17.62 -7.36 1.61
N ARG A 70 17.21 -8.63 1.45
CA ARG A 70 17.69 -9.78 2.21
C ARG A 70 18.02 -10.95 1.28
N PRO A 71 19.17 -10.90 0.57
CA PRO A 71 19.52 -11.87 -0.48
C PRO A 71 19.63 -13.31 0.00
N GLU A 72 19.87 -13.54 1.30
CA GLU A 72 19.96 -14.87 1.91
C GLU A 72 18.59 -15.55 2.09
N THR A 73 17.48 -14.82 1.98
CA THR A 73 16.15 -15.42 2.10
C THR A 73 15.90 -16.43 0.98
N ASP A 74 15.51 -17.64 1.32
CA ASP A 74 14.98 -18.59 0.33
C ASP A 74 13.53 -18.19 0.00
N MET A 75 13.23 -18.02 -1.29
CA MET A 75 11.89 -17.66 -1.75
C MET A 75 10.85 -18.74 -1.40
N ALA A 76 11.26 -20.00 -1.32
CA ALA A 76 10.39 -21.10 -0.93
C ALA A 76 9.94 -21.01 0.55
N ASP A 77 10.75 -20.36 1.40
CA ASP A 77 10.37 -20.13 2.80
C ASP A 77 9.17 -19.20 2.91
N LEU A 78 9.00 -18.28 1.96
CA LEU A 78 7.86 -17.36 1.92
C LEU A 78 6.56 -18.03 1.41
N ASP A 79 6.61 -19.28 0.96
CA ASP A 79 5.46 -20.09 0.56
C ASP A 79 5.01 -21.08 1.65
N ASN A 80 5.78 -21.17 2.75
CA ASN A 80 5.51 -22.11 3.83
C ASN A 80 5.34 -21.37 5.15
N PHE A 81 4.22 -21.62 5.82
CA PHE A 81 3.88 -20.93 7.07
C PHE A 81 4.95 -21.10 8.16
N ASP A 82 5.40 -22.33 8.41
CA ASP A 82 6.37 -22.60 9.48
C ASP A 82 7.74 -22.00 9.17
N ALA A 83 8.18 -22.05 7.90
CA ALA A 83 9.43 -21.45 7.46
C ALA A 83 9.36 -19.92 7.49
N ALA A 84 8.31 -19.30 6.99
CA ALA A 84 8.10 -17.85 7.05
C ALA A 84 8.04 -17.37 8.50
N LYS A 85 7.35 -18.10 9.37
CA LYS A 85 7.31 -17.80 10.81
C LYS A 85 8.72 -17.88 11.44
N ALA A 86 9.48 -18.93 11.17
CA ALA A 86 10.84 -19.05 11.68
C ALA A 86 11.75 -17.92 11.17
N LEU A 87 11.58 -17.51 9.90
CA LEU A 87 12.27 -16.36 9.33
C LEU A 87 11.91 -15.06 10.05
N ALA A 88 10.61 -14.79 10.23
CA ALA A 88 10.11 -13.60 10.95
C ALA A 88 10.67 -13.53 12.37
N GLU A 89 10.60 -14.63 13.12
CA GLU A 89 11.13 -14.71 14.49
C GLU A 89 12.67 -14.50 14.51
N SER A 90 13.39 -14.99 13.48
CA SER A 90 14.85 -14.82 13.38
C SER A 90 15.31 -13.38 13.19
N ILE A 91 14.41 -12.51 12.69
CA ILE A 91 14.66 -11.07 12.50
C ILE A 91 14.01 -10.19 13.57
N GLY A 92 13.45 -10.82 14.60
CA GLY A 92 12.92 -10.14 15.79
C GLY A 92 11.43 -9.83 15.75
N ILE A 93 10.69 -10.31 14.74
CA ILE A 93 9.24 -10.15 14.66
C ILE A 93 8.57 -11.17 15.60
N THR A 94 7.64 -10.68 16.42
CA THR A 94 6.81 -11.56 17.26
C THR A 94 5.57 -11.96 16.45
N VAL A 95 5.48 -13.21 16.04
CA VAL A 95 4.36 -13.72 15.26
C VAL A 95 3.18 -14.04 16.16
N GLU A 96 2.04 -13.41 15.90
CA GLU A 96 0.81 -13.63 16.63
C GLU A 96 0.08 -14.90 16.18
N LYS A 97 -0.76 -15.46 17.05
CA LYS A 97 -1.47 -16.71 16.75
C LYS A 97 -2.55 -16.56 15.68
N SER A 98 -3.04 -15.34 15.51
CA SER A 98 -4.07 -14.97 14.53
C SER A 98 -3.51 -14.77 13.11
N TRP A 99 -2.20 -14.64 12.95
CA TRP A 99 -1.59 -14.33 11.68
C TRP A 99 -1.53 -15.55 10.77
N GLY A 100 -1.94 -15.35 9.52
CA GLY A 100 -1.70 -16.29 8.45
C GLY A 100 -0.37 -16.02 7.74
N LEU A 101 -0.12 -16.77 6.69
CA LEU A 101 1.12 -16.65 5.91
C LEU A 101 1.27 -15.27 5.26
N GLY A 102 0.17 -14.73 4.73
CA GLY A 102 0.17 -13.42 4.07
C GLY A 102 0.58 -12.30 5.02
N ARG A 103 0.05 -12.29 6.24
CA ARG A 103 0.43 -11.30 7.26
C ARG A 103 1.90 -11.43 7.64
N ILE A 104 2.39 -12.65 7.85
CA ILE A 104 3.81 -12.88 8.19
C ILE A 104 4.73 -12.36 7.08
N VAL A 105 4.42 -12.63 5.81
CA VAL A 105 5.22 -12.15 4.67
C VAL A 105 5.20 -10.62 4.59
N THR A 106 4.07 -9.99 4.88
CA THR A 106 3.97 -8.52 4.93
C THR A 106 4.85 -7.94 6.02
N GLU A 107 4.80 -8.47 7.23
CA GLU A 107 5.62 -8.01 8.34
C GLU A 107 7.14 -8.21 8.07
N ILE A 108 7.51 -9.31 7.39
CA ILE A 108 8.91 -9.50 6.94
C ILE A 108 9.28 -8.40 5.94
N PHE A 109 8.42 -8.08 4.98
CA PHE A 109 8.65 -7.00 4.02
C PHE A 109 8.82 -5.65 4.72
N ASP A 110 7.95 -5.30 5.64
CA ASP A 110 8.00 -4.03 6.38
C ASP A 110 9.31 -3.90 7.15
N GLU A 111 9.77 -4.96 7.82
CA GLU A 111 11.00 -4.96 8.60
C GLU A 111 12.27 -4.90 7.72
N VAL A 112 12.31 -5.65 6.59
CA VAL A 112 13.57 -5.82 5.84
C VAL A 112 13.68 -4.93 4.60
N ALA A 113 12.57 -4.44 4.03
CA ALA A 113 12.56 -3.81 2.73
C ALA A 113 12.03 -2.36 2.74
N GLU A 114 10.97 -2.05 3.47
CA GLU A 114 10.27 -0.77 3.38
C GLU A 114 11.22 0.43 3.55
N ALA A 115 11.98 0.46 4.63
CA ALA A 115 12.91 1.55 4.92
C ALA A 115 13.99 1.76 3.86
N HIS A 116 14.23 0.78 3.01
CA HIS A 116 15.23 0.80 1.94
C HIS A 116 14.67 1.24 0.58
N LEU A 117 13.35 1.42 0.45
CA LEU A 117 12.70 1.90 -0.77
C LEU A 117 12.88 3.41 -0.96
N ILE A 118 14.12 3.84 -1.19
CA ILE A 118 14.47 5.26 -1.24
C ILE A 118 14.00 5.91 -2.54
N GLN A 119 14.29 5.31 -3.69
CA GLN A 119 13.83 5.84 -4.99
C GLN A 119 12.36 5.48 -5.23
N PRO A 120 11.63 6.24 -6.08
CA PRO A 120 10.23 5.94 -6.39
C PRO A 120 10.02 4.49 -6.81
N THR A 121 9.30 3.73 -6.01
CA THR A 121 9.11 2.28 -6.17
C THR A 121 7.68 1.88 -5.93
N PHE A 122 7.11 1.08 -6.83
CA PHE A 122 5.85 0.39 -6.62
C PHE A 122 6.12 -1.01 -6.07
N ILE A 123 5.43 -1.36 -5.00
CA ILE A 123 5.37 -2.74 -4.48
C ILE A 123 4.02 -3.32 -4.85
N THR A 124 4.03 -4.50 -5.43
CA THR A 124 2.84 -5.20 -5.95
C THR A 124 2.67 -6.58 -5.31
N GLU A 125 1.60 -7.27 -5.67
CA GLU A 125 1.30 -8.64 -5.20
C GLU A 125 1.15 -8.72 -3.67
N TYR A 126 0.36 -7.79 -3.12
CA TYR A 126 -0.02 -7.85 -1.71
C TYR A 126 -0.89 -9.07 -1.43
N PRO A 127 -0.64 -9.80 -0.32
CA PRO A 127 -1.48 -10.93 0.08
C PRO A 127 -2.95 -10.52 0.25
N ALA A 128 -3.85 -11.41 -0.17
CA ALA A 128 -5.29 -11.20 -0.02
C ALA A 128 -5.71 -11.06 1.45
N GLU A 129 -5.01 -11.75 2.35
CA GLU A 129 -5.22 -11.71 3.80
C GLU A 129 -5.13 -10.29 4.37
N VAL A 130 -4.17 -9.47 3.88
CA VAL A 130 -3.94 -8.09 4.34
C VAL A 130 -4.57 -7.03 3.43
N SER A 131 -5.43 -7.44 2.51
CA SER A 131 -6.03 -6.57 1.49
C SER A 131 -7.54 -6.80 1.36
N PRO A 132 -8.33 -6.58 2.44
CA PRO A 132 -9.74 -7.02 2.51
C PRO A 132 -10.67 -6.31 1.53
N LEU A 133 -10.28 -5.17 0.95
CA LEU A 133 -11.08 -4.39 0.00
C LEU A 133 -10.60 -4.52 -1.45
N ALA A 134 -9.48 -5.21 -1.66
CA ALA A 134 -8.89 -5.36 -2.98
C ALA A 134 -9.35 -6.66 -3.66
N ARG A 135 -9.57 -6.59 -4.97
CA ARG A 135 -9.91 -7.76 -5.78
C ARG A 135 -8.73 -8.73 -5.80
N ARG A 136 -9.03 -10.03 -5.65
CA ARG A 136 -8.04 -11.10 -5.84
C ARG A 136 -7.56 -11.12 -7.28
N ASN A 137 -6.29 -11.48 -7.47
CA ASN A 137 -5.76 -11.72 -8.80
C ASN A 137 -6.41 -12.96 -9.43
N ASP A 138 -6.78 -12.87 -10.71
CA ASP A 138 -7.51 -13.95 -11.41
C ASP A 138 -6.66 -15.22 -11.63
N VAL A 139 -5.32 -15.08 -11.63
CA VAL A 139 -4.39 -16.20 -11.85
C VAL A 139 -3.91 -16.79 -10.52
N ASN A 140 -3.66 -15.94 -9.55
CA ASN A 140 -3.22 -16.35 -8.22
C ASN A 140 -4.10 -15.67 -7.15
N PRO A 141 -5.15 -16.34 -6.66
CA PRO A 141 -6.10 -15.74 -5.70
C PRO A 141 -5.53 -15.52 -4.28
N GLU A 142 -4.32 -15.99 -3.99
CA GLU A 142 -3.64 -15.70 -2.72
C GLU A 142 -3.12 -14.26 -2.64
N ILE A 143 -3.00 -13.58 -3.79
CA ILE A 143 -2.60 -12.18 -3.89
C ILE A 143 -3.73 -11.33 -4.45
N THR A 144 -3.60 -10.01 -4.30
CA THR A 144 -4.54 -9.02 -4.84
C THR A 144 -3.90 -8.17 -5.94
N ASP A 145 -4.75 -7.62 -6.79
CA ASP A 145 -4.38 -6.57 -7.75
C ASP A 145 -4.25 -5.22 -7.01
N ARG A 146 -3.17 -5.08 -6.22
CA ARG A 146 -2.87 -3.93 -5.37
C ARG A 146 -1.42 -3.52 -5.54
N PHE A 147 -1.17 -2.23 -5.45
CA PHE A 147 0.18 -1.72 -5.24
C PHE A 147 0.20 -0.71 -4.10
N GLU A 148 1.35 -0.58 -3.46
CA GLU A 148 1.72 0.61 -2.69
C GLU A 148 2.89 1.31 -3.36
N PHE A 149 2.93 2.64 -3.21
CA PHE A 149 3.94 3.49 -3.81
C PHE A 149 4.80 4.13 -2.73
N PHE A 150 6.09 3.85 -2.81
CA PHE A 150 7.09 4.27 -1.82
C PHE A 150 8.07 5.29 -2.38
N ILE A 151 8.43 6.27 -1.57
CA ILE A 151 9.53 7.21 -1.80
C ILE A 151 10.19 7.54 -0.46
N GLY A 152 11.51 7.45 -0.40
CA GLY A 152 12.27 7.81 0.81
C GLY A 152 11.98 6.91 2.00
N GLY A 153 11.72 5.62 1.77
CA GLY A 153 11.40 4.62 2.79
C GLY A 153 10.01 4.84 3.43
N ARG A 154 9.07 5.44 2.71
CA ARG A 154 7.71 5.73 3.21
C ARG A 154 6.68 5.51 2.13
N GLU A 155 5.55 4.90 2.50
CA GLU A 155 4.37 4.84 1.66
C GLU A 155 3.85 6.25 1.37
N ILE A 156 3.66 6.56 0.09
CA ILE A 156 3.12 7.82 -0.42
C ILE A 156 1.72 7.63 -0.99
N GLY A 157 1.43 6.46 -1.50
CA GLY A 157 0.14 6.13 -2.09
C GLY A 157 -0.12 4.64 -2.14
N ASN A 158 -1.39 4.30 -2.28
CA ASN A 158 -1.89 2.94 -2.34
C ASN A 158 -3.00 2.88 -3.39
N GLY A 159 -3.00 1.85 -4.21
CA GLY A 159 -4.03 1.66 -5.23
C GLY A 159 -4.31 0.19 -5.44
N PHE A 160 -5.56 -0.13 -5.75
CA PHE A 160 -5.97 -1.50 -6.03
C PHE A 160 -7.19 -1.55 -6.96
N SER A 161 -7.35 -2.69 -7.63
CA SER A 161 -8.63 -3.01 -8.24
C SER A 161 -9.64 -3.24 -7.13
N GLU A 162 -10.73 -2.47 -7.15
CA GLU A 162 -11.76 -2.55 -6.13
C GLU A 162 -12.43 -3.93 -6.16
N LEU A 163 -12.62 -4.53 -5.01
CA LEU A 163 -13.46 -5.71 -4.91
C LEU A 163 -14.91 -5.32 -5.18
N ASN A 164 -15.48 -5.88 -6.25
CA ASN A 164 -16.83 -5.55 -6.71
C ASN A 164 -17.82 -6.73 -6.59
N ASP A 165 -17.41 -7.82 -5.96
CA ASP A 165 -18.26 -8.96 -5.61
C ASP A 165 -18.76 -8.78 -4.17
N ALA A 166 -20.08 -8.60 -4.00
CA ALA A 166 -20.68 -8.37 -2.70
C ALA A 166 -20.59 -9.59 -1.76
N GLU A 167 -20.65 -10.82 -2.33
CA GLU A 167 -20.54 -12.05 -1.54
C GLU A 167 -19.12 -12.25 -1.03
N ASP A 168 -18.10 -12.11 -1.88
CA ASP A 168 -16.68 -12.16 -1.47
C ASP A 168 -16.37 -11.05 -0.44
N GLN A 169 -16.91 -9.83 -0.65
CA GLN A 169 -16.69 -8.73 0.31
C GLN A 169 -17.32 -9.03 1.68
N ALA A 170 -18.51 -9.61 1.73
CA ALA A 170 -19.15 -10.00 2.97
C ALA A 170 -18.34 -11.07 3.72
N GLU A 171 -17.81 -12.06 3.00
CA GLU A 171 -16.94 -13.09 3.57
C GLU A 171 -15.68 -12.47 4.18
N ARG A 172 -15.00 -11.57 3.46
CA ARG A 172 -13.79 -10.90 3.97
C ARG A 172 -14.06 -10.01 5.17
N PHE A 173 -15.17 -9.30 5.21
CA PHE A 173 -15.55 -8.55 6.41
C PHE A 173 -15.81 -9.48 7.59
N GLN A 174 -16.40 -10.66 7.36
CA GLN A 174 -16.58 -11.63 8.44
C GLN A 174 -15.23 -12.18 8.94
N GLU A 175 -14.26 -12.41 8.05
CA GLU A 175 -12.89 -12.77 8.42
C GLU A 175 -12.23 -11.68 9.29
N GLN A 176 -12.39 -10.41 8.92
CA GLN A 176 -11.90 -9.27 9.71
C GLN A 176 -12.54 -9.20 11.10
N VAL A 177 -13.86 -9.43 11.20
CA VAL A 177 -14.55 -9.50 12.50
C VAL A 177 -14.00 -10.63 13.37
N ASN A 178 -13.72 -11.79 12.78
CA ASN A 178 -13.15 -12.93 13.49
C ASN A 178 -11.72 -12.63 13.96
N ALA A 179 -10.89 -12.01 13.12
CA ALA A 179 -9.55 -11.57 13.48
C ALA A 179 -9.57 -10.56 14.62
N LYS A 180 -10.49 -9.60 14.58
CA LYS A 180 -10.69 -8.62 15.65
C LYS A 180 -11.10 -9.28 16.96
N ALA A 181 -11.99 -10.26 16.93
CA ALA A 181 -12.38 -11.03 18.10
C ALA A 181 -11.23 -11.88 18.66
N ALA A 182 -10.26 -12.24 17.81
CA ALA A 182 -9.04 -12.95 18.20
C ALA A 182 -7.93 -12.03 18.74
N GLY A 183 -8.13 -10.70 18.74
CA GLY A 183 -7.21 -9.71 19.31
C GLY A 183 -6.48 -8.82 18.30
N ASP A 184 -6.81 -8.88 17.03
CA ASP A 184 -6.28 -7.95 16.02
C ASP A 184 -7.00 -6.59 16.12
N ASP A 185 -6.33 -5.62 16.74
CA ASP A 185 -6.88 -4.27 16.96
C ASP A 185 -7.00 -3.48 15.62
N GLU A 186 -6.26 -3.85 14.58
CA GLU A 186 -6.28 -3.19 13.28
C GLU A 186 -7.39 -3.73 12.37
N ALA A 187 -7.94 -4.92 12.66
CA ALA A 187 -8.98 -5.54 11.87
C ALA A 187 -10.25 -4.69 11.79
N MET A 188 -10.90 -4.73 10.64
CA MET A 188 -12.08 -3.93 10.32
C MET A 188 -13.33 -4.47 11.00
N PHE A 189 -14.33 -3.61 11.13
CA PHE A 189 -15.71 -4.01 11.47
C PHE A 189 -16.45 -4.44 10.20
N TYR A 190 -17.49 -5.23 10.37
CA TYR A 190 -18.41 -5.53 9.27
C TYR A 190 -19.19 -4.26 8.90
N ASP A 191 -19.12 -3.90 7.62
CA ASP A 191 -19.82 -2.74 7.06
C ASP A 191 -20.97 -3.23 6.15
N GLU A 192 -22.19 -3.30 6.73
CA GLU A 192 -23.39 -3.76 6.04
C GLU A 192 -23.81 -2.78 4.94
N ASP A 193 -23.65 -1.49 5.16
CA ASP A 193 -23.98 -0.46 4.17
C ASP A 193 -23.07 -0.55 2.94
N TYR A 194 -21.79 -0.86 3.15
CA TYR A 194 -20.83 -1.07 2.07
C TYR A 194 -21.20 -2.31 1.23
N VAL A 195 -21.51 -3.45 1.87
CA VAL A 195 -21.94 -4.67 1.16
C VAL A 195 -23.23 -4.40 0.39
N THR A 196 -24.23 -3.78 1.02
CA THR A 196 -25.46 -3.40 0.35
C THR A 196 -25.23 -2.50 -0.86
N ALA A 197 -24.29 -1.55 -0.77
CA ALA A 197 -23.94 -0.70 -1.91
C ALA A 197 -23.34 -1.51 -3.08
N LEU A 198 -22.51 -2.53 -2.79
CA LEU A 198 -21.97 -3.42 -3.81
C LEU A 198 -23.04 -4.28 -4.49
N GLU A 199 -24.11 -4.66 -3.79
CA GLU A 199 -25.23 -5.41 -4.38
C GLU A 199 -25.96 -4.62 -5.48
N TYR A 200 -25.92 -3.26 -5.43
CA TYR A 200 -26.40 -2.42 -6.53
C TYR A 200 -25.49 -2.38 -7.75
N GLY A 201 -24.29 -2.91 -7.61
CA GLY A 201 -23.30 -3.07 -8.65
C GLY A 201 -22.21 -2.00 -8.64
N LEU A 202 -20.96 -2.46 -8.67
CA LEU A 202 -19.77 -1.64 -8.92
C LEU A 202 -19.11 -2.17 -10.21
N PRO A 203 -18.99 -1.35 -11.28
CA PRO A 203 -18.26 -1.79 -12.47
C PRO A 203 -16.79 -1.99 -12.13
N PRO A 204 -16.01 -2.70 -12.99
CA PRO A 204 -14.56 -2.77 -12.85
C PRO A 204 -13.97 -1.39 -12.60
N THR A 205 -13.29 -1.24 -11.49
CA THR A 205 -12.84 0.07 -10.98
C THR A 205 -11.49 -0.08 -10.30
N ALA A 206 -10.56 0.85 -10.56
CA ALA A 206 -9.34 0.98 -9.76
C ALA A 206 -9.45 2.18 -8.81
N GLY A 207 -9.19 1.94 -7.53
CA GLY A 207 -9.04 2.98 -6.52
C GLY A 207 -7.58 3.43 -6.40
N LEU A 208 -7.38 4.70 -6.10
CA LEU A 208 -6.06 5.28 -5.86
C LEU A 208 -6.12 6.30 -4.73
N GLY A 209 -5.35 6.06 -3.68
CA GLY A 209 -5.12 7.00 -2.59
C GLY A 209 -3.70 7.55 -2.64
N ILE A 210 -3.55 8.88 -2.53
CA ILE A 210 -2.24 9.54 -2.43
C ILE A 210 -2.24 10.44 -1.20
N GLY A 211 -1.20 10.31 -0.37
CA GLY A 211 -0.97 11.16 0.79
C GLY A 211 -0.50 12.55 0.36
N ILE A 212 -1.44 13.50 0.23
CA ILE A 212 -1.13 14.85 -0.25
C ILE A 212 -0.12 15.55 0.67
N ASP A 213 -0.26 15.43 1.97
CA ASP A 213 0.69 16.05 2.91
C ASP A 213 2.10 15.46 2.75
N ARG A 214 2.20 14.14 2.62
CA ARG A 214 3.48 13.46 2.37
C ARG A 214 4.09 13.90 1.03
N MET A 215 3.27 14.01 -0.02
CA MET A 215 3.71 14.52 -1.32
C MET A 215 4.23 15.95 -1.21
N ILE A 216 3.52 16.85 -0.52
CA ILE A 216 3.96 18.24 -0.32
C ILE A 216 5.26 18.27 0.47
N MET A 217 5.41 17.45 1.51
CA MET A 217 6.67 17.35 2.27
C MET A 217 7.85 17.02 1.35
N LEU A 218 7.69 16.08 0.41
CA LEU A 218 8.73 15.75 -0.57
C LEU A 218 9.07 16.93 -1.46
N PHE A 219 8.06 17.60 -2.05
CA PHE A 219 8.24 18.69 -3.00
C PHE A 219 8.79 19.98 -2.36
N THR A 220 8.57 20.18 -1.06
CA THR A 220 9.03 21.37 -0.31
C THR A 220 10.26 21.11 0.55
N ASN A 221 10.80 19.88 0.53
CA ASN A 221 11.88 19.45 1.42
C ASN A 221 11.54 19.67 2.91
N SER A 222 10.29 19.45 3.30
CA SER A 222 9.82 19.62 4.68
C SER A 222 9.80 18.29 5.40
N HIS A 223 10.45 18.18 6.56
CA HIS A 223 10.59 16.92 7.29
C HIS A 223 9.51 16.70 8.35
N THR A 224 8.67 17.70 8.59
CA THR A 224 7.55 17.60 9.52
C THR A 224 6.23 17.96 8.84
N ILE A 225 5.20 17.16 9.08
CA ILE A 225 3.85 17.40 8.54
C ILE A 225 3.27 18.76 8.99
N ARG A 226 3.72 19.29 10.12
CA ARG A 226 3.27 20.60 10.64
C ARG A 226 3.64 21.76 9.71
N ASP A 227 4.72 21.60 8.94
CA ASP A 227 5.23 22.66 8.05
C ASP A 227 4.43 22.74 6.74
N VAL A 228 3.63 21.70 6.44
CA VAL A 228 2.85 21.60 5.19
C VAL A 228 1.33 21.66 5.41
N ILE A 229 0.87 21.52 6.65
CA ILE A 229 -0.55 21.69 7.02
C ILE A 229 -0.82 23.16 7.29
N LEU A 230 -1.81 23.75 6.60
CA LEU A 230 -2.14 25.18 6.75
C LEU A 230 -2.56 25.57 8.18
N PHE A 231 -3.28 24.68 8.88
CA PHE A 231 -3.78 24.91 10.24
C PHE A 231 -3.51 23.69 11.14
N PRO A 232 -2.23 23.44 11.52
CA PRO A 232 -1.91 22.31 12.35
C PRO A 232 -2.50 22.48 13.77
N ALA A 233 -3.02 21.39 14.34
CA ALA A 233 -3.44 21.37 15.72
C ALA A 233 -2.21 21.56 16.64
N MET A 234 -2.19 22.63 17.41
CA MET A 234 -1.13 22.97 18.33
C MET A 234 -1.56 22.68 19.77
N ARG A 235 -0.60 22.38 20.64
CA ARG A 235 -0.89 22.30 22.08
C ARG A 235 -1.34 23.67 22.58
N PRO A 236 -2.38 23.75 23.44
CA PRO A 236 -2.74 25.00 24.07
C PRO A 236 -1.53 25.62 24.78
N GLN A 237 -1.32 26.93 24.61
CA GLN A 237 -0.35 27.63 25.40
C GLN A 237 -0.84 27.65 26.87
N LYS A 238 0.01 27.25 27.80
CA LYS A 238 -0.29 27.31 29.23
C LYS A 238 -0.27 28.74 29.74
#